data_d80c04e36a9e4ac5ff2372242c7d4fa2
#
_entry.id   d80c04e36a9e4ac5ff2372242c7d4fa2
#
_cell.length_a   1.000
_cell.length_b   1.000
_cell.length_c   1.000
_cell.angle_alpha   90.00
_cell.angle_beta   90.00
_cell.angle_gamma   90.00
#
_symmetry.space_group_name_H-M   'P 1'
#
loop_
_entity.id
_entity.type
_entity.pdbx_description
1 polymer ?
#
loop_
_entity_poly.entity_id
_entity_poly.type
_entity_poly.pdbx_seq_one_letter_code
_entity_poly.pdbx_strand_id
1 'polypeptide(L)'
;DPDGFIGGIRMGCASATTDMGTAPAPDIGIGNPEVWKDFGFRSTHLMTVAAKQVITAFYGKPPAYSYFLGHSTGGQQALQEAQRYPEDYDGIGAGVPAHCRTPLHAYFLWTYQLVERCRLTREQDRNLIAAAVEYFAAREKKPYAGKVVSDPRCTMQDIEAVIALARKKDPSLTEQH
;
A
#
# COMPACT_ATOMS: atom_id res chain seq x y z
N ASP A 1 -4.49 -12.42 0.13
CA ASP A 1 -4.87 -12.00 1.49
C ASP A 1 -5.80 -13.04 2.11
N PRO A 2 -5.34 -13.82 3.12
CA PRO A 2 -6.16 -14.84 3.77
C PRO A 2 -7.44 -14.28 4.43
N ASP A 3 -7.39 -13.09 4.96
CA ASP A 3 -8.53 -12.47 5.65
C ASP A 3 -9.65 -12.08 4.68
N GLY A 4 -9.29 -11.55 3.51
CA GLY A 4 -10.24 -11.24 2.44
C GLY A 4 -10.92 -12.50 1.89
N PHE A 5 -10.14 -13.57 1.72
CA PHE A 5 -10.65 -14.87 1.30
C PHE A 5 -11.67 -15.45 2.30
N ILE A 6 -11.34 -15.45 3.59
CA ILE A 6 -12.23 -15.92 4.66
C ILE A 6 -13.47 -15.03 4.78
N GLY A 7 -13.34 -13.73 4.58
CA GLY A 7 -14.45 -12.77 4.61
C GLY A 7 -15.54 -13.12 3.60
N GLY A 8 -15.18 -13.42 2.36
CA GLY A 8 -16.13 -13.85 1.32
C GLY A 8 -16.86 -15.15 1.68
N ILE A 9 -16.13 -16.13 2.20
CA ILE A 9 -16.75 -17.41 2.64
C ILE A 9 -17.77 -17.18 3.77
N ARG A 10 -17.44 -16.33 4.76
CA ARG A 10 -18.35 -15.99 5.86
C ARG A 10 -19.64 -15.31 5.38
N MET A 11 -19.60 -14.62 4.25
CA MET A 11 -20.78 -14.01 3.61
C MET A 11 -21.55 -15.00 2.73
N GLY A 12 -21.16 -16.26 2.68
CA GLY A 12 -21.81 -17.29 1.87
C GLY A 12 -21.41 -17.25 0.39
N CYS A 13 -20.30 -16.61 0.05
CA CYS A 13 -19.76 -16.54 -1.30
C CYS A 13 -18.68 -17.60 -1.52
N ALA A 14 -18.51 -18.06 -2.74
CA ALA A 14 -17.27 -18.71 -3.15
C ALA A 14 -16.18 -17.62 -3.26
N SER A 15 -14.99 -17.91 -2.77
CA SER A 15 -13.87 -16.96 -2.78
C SER A 15 -12.64 -17.59 -3.41
N ALA A 16 -11.89 -16.78 -4.13
CA ALA A 16 -10.61 -17.17 -4.73
C ALA A 16 -9.56 -16.06 -4.51
N THR A 17 -8.31 -16.46 -4.46
CA THR A 17 -7.16 -15.56 -4.34
C THR A 17 -5.96 -16.13 -5.10
N THR A 18 -4.98 -15.30 -5.39
CA THR A 18 -3.73 -15.68 -6.05
C THR A 18 -2.54 -15.06 -5.31
N ASP A 19 -1.39 -15.71 -5.41
CA ASP A 19 -0.10 -15.19 -4.96
C ASP A 19 0.54 -14.21 -5.97
N MET A 20 -0.15 -13.96 -7.07
CA MET A 20 0.29 -13.09 -8.16
C MET A 20 1.61 -13.52 -8.82
N GLY A 21 1.96 -14.80 -8.71
CA GLY A 21 3.22 -15.33 -9.23
C GLY A 21 4.46 -14.86 -8.45
N THR A 22 4.29 -14.38 -7.22
CA THR A 22 5.40 -13.89 -6.37
C THR A 22 5.80 -14.84 -5.24
N ALA A 23 5.17 -16.02 -5.13
CA ALA A 23 5.62 -17.05 -4.21
C ALA A 23 6.83 -17.82 -4.79
N PRO A 24 7.76 -18.30 -3.95
CA PRO A 24 7.78 -18.17 -2.49
C PRO A 24 8.33 -16.83 -1.99
N ALA A 25 8.94 -16.03 -2.84
CA ALA A 25 9.54 -14.75 -2.43
C ALA A 25 9.53 -13.74 -3.60
N PRO A 26 9.42 -12.42 -3.34
CA PRO A 26 9.32 -11.40 -4.39
C PRO A 26 10.54 -11.29 -5.31
N ASP A 27 11.71 -11.74 -4.87
CA ASP A 27 12.96 -11.70 -5.63
C ASP A 27 12.98 -12.64 -6.84
N ILE A 28 12.04 -13.61 -6.91
CA ILE A 28 11.90 -14.45 -8.10
C ILE A 28 11.58 -13.66 -9.37
N GLY A 29 11.09 -12.42 -9.21
CA GLY A 29 10.87 -11.48 -10.30
C GLY A 29 12.14 -10.90 -10.91
N ILE A 30 13.29 -11.01 -10.22
CA ILE A 30 14.55 -10.47 -10.72
C ILE A 30 14.97 -11.22 -11.98
N GLY A 31 15.03 -10.50 -13.12
CA GLY A 31 15.37 -11.09 -14.42
C GLY A 31 14.28 -11.99 -15.03
N ASN A 32 13.10 -12.08 -14.42
CA ASN A 32 12.00 -12.90 -14.90
C ASN A 32 10.79 -12.04 -15.33
N PRO A 33 10.66 -11.68 -16.61
CA PRO A 33 9.57 -10.83 -17.09
C PRO A 33 8.19 -11.50 -16.98
N GLU A 34 8.09 -12.83 -16.89
CA GLU A 34 6.80 -13.50 -16.73
C GLU A 34 6.20 -13.24 -15.34
N VAL A 35 7.02 -13.23 -14.30
CA VAL A 35 6.59 -12.85 -12.94
C VAL A 35 6.04 -11.40 -12.93
N TRP A 36 6.68 -10.49 -13.66
CA TRP A 36 6.19 -9.12 -13.75
C TRP A 36 4.86 -8.99 -14.51
N LYS A 37 4.63 -9.81 -15.52
CA LYS A 37 3.33 -9.89 -16.21
C LYS A 37 2.25 -10.43 -15.28
N ASP A 38 2.56 -11.50 -14.53
CA ASP A 38 1.65 -12.08 -13.56
C ASP A 38 1.28 -11.09 -12.47
N PHE A 39 2.27 -10.46 -11.86
CA PHE A 39 2.06 -9.43 -10.85
C PHE A 39 1.30 -8.21 -11.39
N GLY A 40 1.59 -7.80 -12.62
CA GLY A 40 1.04 -6.60 -13.21
C GLY A 40 -0.45 -6.71 -13.59
N PHE A 41 -0.88 -7.86 -14.14
CA PHE A 41 -2.23 -8.00 -14.69
C PHE A 41 -2.73 -9.42 -14.94
N ARG A 42 -1.84 -10.40 -15.24
CA ARG A 42 -2.27 -11.68 -15.80
C ARG A 42 -2.82 -12.64 -14.74
N SER A 43 -2.19 -12.72 -13.58
CA SER A 43 -2.52 -13.75 -12.59
C SER A 43 -3.91 -13.61 -12.00
N THR A 44 -4.38 -12.39 -11.77
CA THR A 44 -5.73 -12.13 -11.24
C THR A 44 -6.80 -12.57 -12.24
N HIS A 45 -6.64 -12.21 -13.50
CA HIS A 45 -7.53 -12.66 -14.57
C HIS A 45 -7.57 -14.20 -14.68
N LEU A 46 -6.41 -14.85 -14.76
CA LEU A 46 -6.36 -16.31 -14.87
C LEU A 46 -6.96 -17.01 -13.64
N MET A 47 -6.71 -16.49 -12.44
CA MET A 47 -7.34 -16.98 -11.21
C MET A 47 -8.87 -16.87 -11.32
N THR A 48 -9.38 -15.76 -11.82
CA THR A 48 -10.82 -15.52 -11.96
C THR A 48 -11.45 -16.49 -12.94
N VAL A 49 -10.85 -16.70 -14.11
CA VAL A 49 -11.29 -17.67 -15.09
C VAL A 49 -11.32 -19.08 -14.51
N ALA A 50 -10.24 -19.49 -13.86
CA ALA A 50 -10.15 -20.81 -13.22
C ALA A 50 -11.17 -20.98 -12.09
N ALA A 51 -11.33 -19.96 -11.24
CA ALA A 51 -12.31 -19.99 -10.15
C ALA A 51 -13.75 -20.15 -10.67
N LYS A 52 -14.14 -19.43 -11.71
CA LYS A 52 -15.46 -19.56 -12.34
C LYS A 52 -15.71 -20.97 -12.89
N GLN A 53 -14.68 -21.60 -13.48
CA GLN A 53 -14.76 -22.99 -13.96
C GLN A 53 -14.95 -23.97 -12.80
N VAL A 54 -14.16 -23.83 -11.73
CA VAL A 54 -14.28 -24.68 -10.52
C VAL A 54 -15.65 -24.52 -9.87
N ILE A 55 -16.14 -23.30 -9.72
CA ILE A 55 -17.47 -23.01 -9.16
C ILE A 55 -18.55 -23.69 -10.02
N THR A 56 -18.44 -23.56 -11.34
CA THR A 56 -19.42 -24.18 -12.25
C THR A 56 -19.40 -25.70 -12.16
N ALA A 57 -18.21 -26.31 -12.08
CA ALA A 57 -18.08 -27.76 -11.92
C ALA A 57 -18.63 -28.25 -10.57
N PHE A 58 -18.38 -27.51 -9.50
CA PHE A 58 -18.82 -27.89 -8.16
C PHE A 58 -20.33 -27.70 -7.92
N TYR A 59 -20.89 -26.57 -8.35
CA TYR A 59 -22.29 -26.23 -8.11
C TYR A 59 -23.21 -26.59 -9.27
N GLY A 60 -22.70 -27.09 -10.39
CA GLY A 60 -23.49 -27.43 -11.60
C GLY A 60 -24.02 -26.20 -12.36
N LYS A 61 -23.61 -24.98 -11.99
CA LYS A 61 -24.02 -23.73 -12.63
C LYS A 61 -22.97 -22.65 -12.40
N PRO A 62 -22.83 -21.68 -13.33
CA PRO A 62 -21.94 -20.55 -13.15
C PRO A 62 -22.37 -19.64 -11.99
N PRO A 63 -21.48 -18.84 -11.43
CA PRO A 63 -21.85 -17.84 -10.43
C PRO A 63 -22.85 -16.84 -11.05
N ALA A 64 -23.85 -16.44 -10.27
CA ALA A 64 -24.84 -15.45 -10.73
C ALA A 64 -24.23 -14.05 -10.82
N TYR A 65 -23.33 -13.74 -9.89
CA TYR A 65 -22.57 -12.49 -9.85
C TYR A 65 -21.14 -12.76 -9.40
N SER A 66 -20.22 -11.92 -9.86
CA SER A 66 -18.81 -11.96 -9.51
C SER A 66 -18.34 -10.58 -9.09
N TYR A 67 -17.67 -10.50 -7.95
CA TYR A 67 -17.15 -9.22 -7.43
C TYR A 67 -15.66 -9.31 -7.13
N PHE A 68 -14.95 -8.25 -7.44
CA PHE A 68 -13.56 -8.07 -7.02
C PHE A 68 -13.49 -6.95 -5.98
N LEU A 69 -12.91 -7.24 -4.82
CA LEU A 69 -12.65 -6.25 -3.79
C LEU A 69 -11.17 -6.27 -3.44
N GLY A 70 -10.47 -5.17 -3.70
CA GLY A 70 -9.04 -5.07 -3.49
C GLY A 70 -8.62 -3.81 -2.76
N HIS A 71 -7.64 -3.95 -1.86
CA HIS A 71 -7.09 -2.86 -1.06
C HIS A 71 -5.57 -2.78 -1.28
N SER A 72 -4.98 -1.59 -1.35
CA SER A 72 -3.55 -1.37 -1.56
C SER A 72 -3.06 -1.98 -2.89
N THR A 73 -2.23 -3.02 -2.88
CA THR A 73 -1.88 -3.79 -4.08
C THR A 73 -3.11 -4.45 -4.71
N GLY A 74 -4.06 -4.94 -3.91
CA GLY A 74 -5.35 -5.41 -4.39
C GLY A 74 -6.18 -4.30 -5.05
N GLY A 75 -6.08 -3.07 -4.58
CA GLY A 75 -6.67 -1.91 -5.24
C GLY A 75 -6.06 -1.62 -6.61
N GLN A 76 -4.75 -1.82 -6.77
CA GLN A 76 -4.10 -1.75 -8.08
C GLN A 76 -4.61 -2.86 -9.02
N GLN A 77 -4.75 -4.10 -8.51
CA GLN A 77 -5.34 -5.20 -9.27
C GLN A 77 -6.78 -4.88 -9.69
N ALA A 78 -7.59 -4.34 -8.78
CA ALA A 78 -8.96 -3.90 -9.09
C ALA A 78 -9.01 -2.92 -10.27
N LEU A 79 -8.09 -1.95 -10.30
CA LEU A 79 -7.99 -1.01 -11.43
C LEU A 79 -7.54 -1.69 -12.73
N GLN A 80 -6.64 -2.67 -12.65
CA GLN A 80 -6.21 -3.45 -13.83
C GLN A 80 -7.36 -4.32 -14.36
N GLU A 81 -8.11 -4.98 -13.49
CA GLU A 81 -9.28 -5.76 -13.88
C GLU A 81 -10.34 -4.88 -14.54
N ALA A 82 -10.68 -3.74 -13.95
CA ALA A 82 -11.65 -2.80 -14.51
C ALA A 82 -11.23 -2.27 -15.90
N GLN A 83 -9.93 -2.12 -16.13
CA GLN A 83 -9.39 -1.59 -17.38
C GLN A 83 -9.20 -2.65 -18.47
N ARG A 84 -8.73 -3.85 -18.11
CA ARG A 84 -8.31 -4.87 -19.05
C ARG A 84 -9.32 -5.99 -19.24
N TYR A 85 -10.06 -6.32 -18.20
CA TYR A 85 -10.96 -7.47 -18.14
C TYR A 85 -12.32 -7.11 -17.51
N PRO A 86 -12.97 -6.04 -18.00
CA PRO A 86 -14.21 -5.55 -17.38
C PRO A 86 -15.35 -6.59 -17.36
N GLU A 87 -15.28 -7.60 -18.23
CA GLU A 87 -16.23 -8.70 -18.30
C GLU A 87 -16.04 -9.77 -17.22
N ASP A 88 -14.93 -9.73 -16.49
CA ASP A 88 -14.68 -10.74 -15.45
C ASP A 88 -15.55 -10.54 -14.20
N TYR A 89 -16.05 -9.33 -13.98
CA TYR A 89 -16.77 -8.98 -12.77
C TYR A 89 -17.97 -8.09 -13.02
N ASP A 90 -19.03 -8.32 -12.24
CA ASP A 90 -20.22 -7.45 -12.21
C ASP A 90 -19.99 -6.19 -11.36
N GLY A 91 -19.02 -6.24 -10.46
CA GLY A 91 -18.64 -5.08 -9.65
C GLY A 91 -17.21 -5.16 -9.13
N ILE A 92 -16.52 -4.02 -9.15
CA ILE A 92 -15.12 -3.90 -8.74
C ILE A 92 -14.99 -2.76 -7.71
N GLY A 93 -14.48 -3.10 -6.53
CA GLY A 93 -14.14 -2.15 -5.48
C GLY A 93 -12.63 -1.98 -5.33
N ALA A 94 -12.11 -0.78 -5.61
CA ALA A 94 -10.70 -0.45 -5.48
C ALA A 94 -10.45 0.46 -4.26
N GLY A 95 -9.98 -0.10 -3.16
CA GLY A 95 -9.62 0.64 -1.95
C GLY A 95 -8.15 1.07 -1.97
N VAL A 96 -7.90 2.38 -1.75
CA VAL A 96 -6.54 2.97 -1.67
C VAL A 96 -5.53 2.33 -2.63
N PRO A 97 -5.79 2.35 -3.94
CA PRO A 97 -5.02 1.58 -4.91
C PRO A 97 -3.56 2.04 -4.96
N ALA A 98 -2.63 1.11 -4.87
CA ALA A 98 -1.22 1.37 -5.10
C ALA A 98 -0.95 1.50 -6.63
N HIS A 99 -1.55 2.50 -7.26
CA HIS A 99 -1.34 2.83 -8.66
C HIS A 99 -0.12 3.73 -8.84
N CYS A 100 0.24 4.07 -10.07
CA CYS A 100 1.45 4.84 -10.36
C CYS A 100 2.72 4.23 -9.74
N ARG A 101 2.92 2.92 -9.94
CA ARG A 101 3.97 2.12 -9.30
C ARG A 101 5.38 2.69 -9.46
N THR A 102 5.72 3.21 -10.64
CA THR A 102 7.06 3.73 -10.89
C THR A 102 7.44 4.89 -9.94
N PRO A 103 6.67 5.99 -9.85
CA PRO A 103 6.99 7.05 -8.89
C PRO A 103 6.84 6.58 -7.43
N LEU A 104 5.90 5.68 -7.12
CA LEU A 104 5.74 5.15 -5.76
C LEU A 104 6.98 4.36 -5.32
N HIS A 105 7.49 3.48 -6.16
CA HIS A 105 8.69 2.71 -5.83
C HIS A 105 9.97 3.55 -5.86
N ALA A 106 10.07 4.56 -6.73
CA ALA A 106 11.16 5.52 -6.68
C ALA A 106 11.18 6.28 -5.34
N TYR A 107 9.99 6.69 -4.84
CA TYR A 107 9.86 7.31 -3.53
C TYR A 107 10.26 6.34 -2.39
N PHE A 108 9.85 5.08 -2.44
CA PHE A 108 10.26 4.08 -1.44
C PHE A 108 11.77 3.86 -1.43
N LEU A 109 12.38 3.75 -2.62
CA LEU A 109 13.83 3.59 -2.73
C LEU A 109 14.57 4.82 -2.18
N TRP A 110 14.10 6.01 -2.52
CA TRP A 110 14.67 7.25 -2.00
C TRP A 110 14.56 7.34 -0.47
N THR A 111 13.39 7.05 0.08
CA THR A 111 13.17 7.03 1.54
C THR A 111 14.06 5.99 2.22
N TYR A 112 14.17 4.78 1.64
CA TYR A 112 15.06 3.75 2.16
C TYR A 112 16.53 4.22 2.22
N GLN A 113 17.01 4.82 1.13
CA GLN A 113 18.38 5.34 1.07
C GLN A 113 18.63 6.45 2.10
N LEU A 114 17.64 7.31 2.35
CA LEU A 114 17.75 8.34 3.41
C LEU A 114 17.84 7.70 4.78
N VAL A 115 16.95 6.77 5.11
CA VAL A 115 16.95 6.07 6.39
C VAL A 115 18.26 5.30 6.62
N GLU A 116 18.82 4.67 5.59
CA GLU A 116 20.13 3.99 5.68
C GLU A 116 21.29 4.96 5.94
N ARG A 117 21.22 6.19 5.43
CA ARG A 117 22.23 7.22 5.65
C ARG A 117 22.09 7.90 7.02
N CYS A 118 20.85 8.10 7.47
CA CYS A 118 20.49 8.84 8.67
C CYS A 118 19.87 7.89 9.70
N ARG A 119 20.64 6.88 10.16
CA ARG A 119 20.13 5.88 11.11
C ARG A 119 19.83 6.51 12.45
N LEU A 120 18.56 6.84 12.66
CA LEU A 120 18.06 7.31 13.94
C LEU A 120 17.83 6.12 14.90
N THR A 121 18.12 6.33 16.18
CA THR A 121 17.62 5.44 17.23
C THR A 121 16.10 5.62 17.36
N ARG A 122 15.40 4.65 17.97
CA ARG A 122 13.95 4.78 18.22
C ARG A 122 13.59 5.99 19.09
N GLU A 123 14.51 6.43 19.93
CA GLU A 123 14.32 7.61 20.78
C GLU A 123 14.47 8.89 19.99
N GLN A 124 15.51 9.01 19.16
CA GLN A 124 15.71 10.12 18.23
C GLN A 124 14.54 10.28 17.25
N ASP A 125 14.07 9.18 16.69
CA ASP A 125 12.90 9.18 15.80
C ASP A 125 11.64 9.69 16.51
N ARG A 126 11.36 9.21 17.72
CA ARG A 126 10.23 9.72 18.53
C ARG A 126 10.35 11.21 18.84
N ASN A 127 11.56 11.67 19.18
CA ASN A 127 11.80 13.08 19.51
C ASN A 127 11.66 13.98 18.28
N LEU A 128 12.09 13.51 17.11
CA LEU A 128 11.91 14.20 15.83
C LEU A 128 10.42 14.30 15.45
N ILE A 129 9.69 13.18 15.56
CA ILE A 129 8.24 13.15 15.30
C ILE A 129 7.50 14.07 16.28
N ALA A 130 7.84 14.04 17.56
CA ALA A 130 7.22 14.91 18.56
C ALA A 130 7.47 16.39 18.26
N ALA A 131 8.68 16.76 17.82
CA ALA A 131 9.01 18.13 17.43
C ALA A 131 8.22 18.56 16.17
N ALA A 132 8.10 17.69 15.18
CA ALA A 132 7.30 17.96 13.99
C ALA A 132 5.82 18.18 14.32
N VAL A 133 5.23 17.28 15.12
CA VAL A 133 3.83 17.41 15.55
C VAL A 133 3.61 18.71 16.32
N GLU A 134 4.50 19.07 17.26
CA GLU A 134 4.40 20.30 18.03
C GLU A 134 4.46 21.55 17.13
N TYR A 135 5.42 21.58 16.22
CA TYR A 135 5.60 22.70 15.28
C TYR A 135 4.38 22.91 14.39
N PHE A 136 3.94 21.85 13.71
CA PHE A 136 2.80 21.93 12.80
C PHE A 136 1.47 22.16 13.52
N ALA A 137 1.31 21.59 14.73
CA ALA A 137 0.16 21.87 15.57
C ALA A 137 0.02 23.35 15.93
N ALA A 138 1.12 24.00 16.27
CA ALA A 138 1.13 25.44 16.57
C ALA A 138 0.77 26.28 15.33
N ARG A 139 1.18 25.83 14.14
CA ARG A 139 0.85 26.49 12.87
C ARG A 139 -0.62 26.34 12.48
N GLU A 140 -1.18 25.16 12.67
CA GLU A 140 -2.52 24.83 12.18
C GLU A 140 -3.66 25.43 13.00
N LYS A 141 -3.47 25.70 14.28
CA LYS A 141 -4.47 26.26 15.21
C LYS A 141 -5.85 25.56 15.18
N LYS A 142 -5.86 24.22 15.04
CA LYS A 142 -7.08 23.41 14.92
C LYS A 142 -7.39 22.63 16.20
N PRO A 143 -8.65 22.17 16.44
CA PRO A 143 -9.05 21.47 17.67
C PRO A 143 -8.27 20.17 17.95
N TYR A 144 -7.74 19.54 16.92
CA TYR A 144 -6.90 18.34 17.01
C TYR A 144 -5.40 18.64 16.89
N ALA A 145 -5.03 19.92 16.93
CA ALA A 145 -3.64 20.34 16.96
C ALA A 145 -2.86 19.63 18.09
N GLY A 146 -1.66 19.18 17.80
CA GLY A 146 -0.84 18.40 18.74
C GLY A 146 -1.05 16.88 18.71
N LYS A 147 -2.00 16.38 17.90
CA LYS A 147 -2.26 14.94 17.74
C LYS A 147 -2.00 14.44 16.32
N VAL A 148 -2.27 15.27 15.31
CA VAL A 148 -2.17 14.92 13.89
C VAL A 148 -1.69 16.13 13.11
N VAL A 149 -0.77 15.91 12.18
CA VAL A 149 -0.42 16.90 11.15
C VAL A 149 -1.43 16.74 10.01
N SER A 150 -2.32 17.71 9.84
CA SER A 150 -3.40 17.63 8.84
C SER A 150 -2.98 18.17 7.48
N ASP A 151 -1.96 19.03 7.43
CA ASP A 151 -1.36 19.55 6.21
C ASP A 151 0.15 19.25 6.21
N PRO A 152 0.59 18.19 5.52
CA PRO A 152 1.99 17.78 5.50
C PRO A 152 2.87 18.65 4.59
N ARG A 153 2.30 19.64 3.88
CA ARG A 153 3.09 20.55 3.05
C ARG A 153 4.00 21.39 3.92
N CYS A 154 5.28 21.34 3.63
CA CYS A 154 6.30 22.05 4.37
C CYS A 154 7.28 22.78 3.43
N THR A 155 7.82 23.90 3.89
CA THR A 155 8.89 24.63 3.26
C THR A 155 10.23 24.21 3.89
N MET A 156 11.35 24.63 3.31
CA MET A 156 12.67 24.43 3.93
C MET A 156 12.76 25.12 5.30
N GLN A 157 12.12 26.28 5.48
CA GLN A 157 12.07 26.98 6.77
C GLN A 157 11.31 26.16 7.83
N ASP A 158 10.23 25.48 7.45
CA ASP A 158 9.51 24.57 8.36
C ASP A 158 10.40 23.41 8.79
N ILE A 159 11.14 22.82 7.86
CA ILE A 159 12.08 21.72 8.14
C ILE A 159 13.17 22.16 9.11
N GLU A 160 13.80 23.31 8.85
CA GLU A 160 14.83 23.89 9.72
C GLU A 160 14.31 24.18 11.13
N ALA A 161 13.08 24.70 11.24
CA ALA A 161 12.43 24.97 12.53
C ALA A 161 12.13 23.66 13.29
N VAL A 162 11.65 22.61 12.61
CA VAL A 162 11.43 21.29 13.21
C VAL A 162 12.74 20.69 13.69
N ILE A 163 13.80 20.74 12.89
CA ILE A 163 15.13 20.24 13.27
C ILE A 163 15.66 20.99 14.50
N ALA A 164 15.54 22.32 14.51
CA ALA A 164 15.98 23.13 15.66
C ALA A 164 15.21 22.78 16.93
N LEU A 165 13.90 22.52 16.83
CA LEU A 165 13.08 22.09 17.96
C LEU A 165 13.43 20.67 18.41
N ALA A 166 13.66 19.75 17.50
CA ALA A 166 14.07 18.39 17.78
C ALA A 166 15.41 18.35 18.50
N ARG A 167 16.40 19.14 18.07
CA ARG A 167 17.71 19.25 18.72
C ARG A 167 17.64 19.84 20.14
N LYS A 168 16.68 20.73 20.40
CA LYS A 168 16.43 21.20 21.77
C LYS A 168 15.91 20.08 22.69
N LYS A 169 15.11 19.17 22.14
CA LYS A 169 14.57 18.01 22.88
C LYS A 169 15.60 16.90 23.02
N ASP A 170 16.44 16.73 22.00
CA ASP A 170 17.44 15.68 21.91
C ASP A 170 18.75 16.22 21.30
N PRO A 171 19.69 16.65 22.18
CA PRO A 171 21.00 17.16 21.72
C PRO A 171 21.87 16.11 21.00
N SER A 172 21.53 14.83 21.03
CA SER A 172 22.25 13.79 20.28
C SER A 172 21.96 13.83 18.77
N LEU A 173 20.94 14.57 18.34
CA LEU A 173 20.64 14.80 16.92
C LEU A 173 21.67 15.78 16.33
N THR A 174 22.60 15.23 15.55
CA THR A 174 23.68 15.99 14.87
C THR A 174 23.30 16.38 13.46
N GLU A 175 24.23 17.03 12.72
CA GLU A 175 24.06 17.36 11.29
C GLU A 175 24.07 16.12 10.38
N GLN A 176 24.52 14.98 10.88
CA GLN A 176 24.50 13.71 10.15
C GLN A 176 23.13 13.03 10.15
N HIS A 177 22.24 13.46 11.02
CA HIS A 177 20.86 13.01 11.13
C HIS A 177 19.89 13.96 10.44
#